data_40e97fde013bef66dc59403e293139b7
#
_entry.id   40e97fde013bef66dc59403e293139b7
#
_cell.length_a   1.000
_cell.length_b   1.000
_cell.length_c   1.000
_cell.angle_alpha   90.00
_cell.angle_beta   90.00
_cell.angle_gamma   90.00
#
_symmetry.space_group_name_H-M   'P 1'
#
loop_
_entity.id
_entity.type
_entity.pdbx_description
1 polymer ?
#
loop_
_entity_poly.entity_id
_entity_poly.type
_entity_poly.pdbx_seq_one_letter_code
_entity_poly.pdbx_strand_id
1 'polypeptide(L)'
;MKSKTPELCVIGGGAAGLAAAVEAARAFRQAGIPGGVTVLEQLPRVGKKLLATGNGRCNLTNRRASPADYFEAVDFVRPAMERFSVDDTLAFFASMGLLCEEEEEGRIYPMSRQAASVLDALRLEAERLGVIVQCDTQAEDLQSTAPKGAGPFFRINGALPADAVILACGGKASPQHGSDGSGYGLLRALHIPVTEVFPSLVQITTEPKRVKALKGMRVHAEISLSLIHI
;
A
#
# COMPACT_ATOMS: atom_id res chain seq x y z
N MET A 1 -29.97 -23.88 5.22
CA MET A 1 -29.45 -22.51 5.39
C MET A 1 -28.58 -22.21 4.17
N LYS A 2 -28.88 -21.18 3.38
CA LYS A 2 -27.98 -20.76 2.31
C LYS A 2 -26.68 -20.29 3.00
N SER A 3 -25.54 -20.88 2.67
CA SER A 3 -24.24 -20.41 3.17
C SER A 3 -24.09 -18.95 2.73
N LYS A 4 -23.91 -18.06 3.70
CA LYS A 4 -23.67 -16.64 3.42
C LYS A 4 -22.37 -16.54 2.64
N THR A 5 -22.39 -15.86 1.52
CA THR A 5 -21.19 -15.52 0.75
C THR A 5 -20.25 -14.68 1.62
N PRO A 6 -19.02 -15.10 1.86
CA PRO A 6 -18.07 -14.29 2.63
C PRO A 6 -17.72 -13.01 1.88
N GLU A 7 -17.65 -11.91 2.62
CA GLU A 7 -17.35 -10.58 2.09
C GLU A 7 -16.06 -10.06 2.73
N LEU A 8 -15.06 -9.75 1.90
CA LEU A 8 -13.83 -9.10 2.30
C LEU A 8 -13.85 -7.64 1.86
N CYS A 9 -13.62 -6.72 2.80
CA CYS A 9 -13.43 -5.31 2.49
C CYS A 9 -11.97 -4.90 2.62
N VAL A 10 -11.42 -4.27 1.59
CA VAL A 10 -10.09 -3.66 1.60
C VAL A 10 -10.27 -2.15 1.68
N ILE A 11 -9.73 -1.50 2.71
CA ILE A 11 -9.81 -0.06 2.91
C ILE A 11 -8.51 0.58 2.42
N GLY A 12 -8.58 1.28 1.31
CA GLY A 12 -7.48 1.93 0.60
C GLY A 12 -7.15 1.27 -0.73
N GLY A 13 -7.38 1.98 -1.84
CA GLY A 13 -7.10 1.56 -3.22
C GLY A 13 -5.68 1.89 -3.69
N GLY A 14 -4.69 1.91 -2.80
CA GLY A 14 -3.28 2.05 -3.13
C GLY A 14 -2.65 0.73 -3.62
N ALA A 15 -1.32 0.71 -3.80
CA ALA A 15 -0.59 -0.48 -4.26
C ALA A 15 -0.86 -1.71 -3.37
N ALA A 16 -0.77 -1.54 -2.05
CA ALA A 16 -0.98 -2.62 -1.09
C ALA A 16 -2.44 -3.13 -1.12
N GLY A 17 -3.41 -2.22 -1.18
CA GLY A 17 -4.83 -2.60 -1.19
C GLY A 17 -5.24 -3.30 -2.47
N LEU A 18 -4.79 -2.81 -3.63
CA LEU A 18 -5.08 -3.47 -4.90
C LEU A 18 -4.41 -4.87 -4.99
N ALA A 19 -3.15 -4.99 -4.54
CA ALA A 19 -2.48 -6.29 -4.49
C ALA A 19 -3.19 -7.27 -3.55
N ALA A 20 -3.58 -6.80 -2.35
CA ALA A 20 -4.33 -7.60 -1.40
C ALA A 20 -5.70 -8.05 -1.95
N ALA A 21 -6.40 -7.15 -2.65
CA ALA A 21 -7.69 -7.46 -3.26
C ALA A 21 -7.56 -8.51 -4.38
N VAL A 22 -6.52 -8.39 -5.23
CA VAL A 22 -6.20 -9.36 -6.28
C VAL A 22 -5.93 -10.73 -5.67
N GLU A 23 -5.06 -10.82 -4.66
CA GLU A 23 -4.72 -12.10 -4.03
C GLU A 23 -5.90 -12.71 -3.27
N ALA A 24 -6.70 -11.91 -2.58
CA ALA A 24 -7.91 -12.39 -1.93
C ALA A 24 -8.91 -12.99 -2.92
N ALA A 25 -9.15 -12.30 -4.04
CA ALA A 25 -10.05 -12.80 -5.09
C ALA A 25 -9.50 -14.07 -5.77
N ARG A 26 -8.18 -14.16 -5.99
CA ARG A 26 -7.53 -15.39 -6.46
C ARG A 26 -7.72 -16.54 -5.48
N ALA A 27 -7.51 -16.29 -4.18
CA ALA A 27 -7.68 -17.28 -3.14
C ALA A 27 -9.13 -17.80 -3.05
N PHE A 28 -10.14 -16.94 -3.15
CA PHE A 28 -11.53 -17.35 -3.20
C PHE A 28 -11.82 -18.25 -4.40
N ARG A 29 -11.30 -17.90 -5.59
CA ARG A 29 -11.46 -18.74 -6.79
C ARG A 29 -10.77 -20.10 -6.66
N GLN A 30 -9.55 -20.13 -6.16
CA GLN A 30 -8.79 -21.38 -5.97
C GLN A 30 -9.47 -22.30 -4.96
N ALA A 31 -10.04 -21.75 -3.91
CA ALA A 31 -10.77 -22.51 -2.90
C ALA A 31 -12.20 -22.91 -3.33
N GLY A 32 -12.67 -22.45 -4.49
CA GLY A 32 -14.06 -22.67 -4.92
C GLY A 32 -15.09 -21.98 -4.02
N ILE A 33 -14.67 -20.94 -3.28
CA ILE A 33 -15.53 -20.18 -2.37
C ILE A 33 -16.15 -19.01 -3.14
N PRO A 34 -17.47 -18.89 -3.21
CA PRO A 34 -18.13 -17.75 -3.82
C PRO A 34 -18.03 -16.53 -2.89
N GLY A 35 -16.84 -15.92 -2.77
CA GLY A 35 -16.55 -14.75 -1.94
C GLY A 35 -16.52 -13.46 -2.74
N GLY A 36 -16.98 -12.35 -2.11
CA GLY A 36 -16.87 -11.00 -2.63
C GLY A 36 -15.64 -10.26 -2.08
N VAL A 37 -15.02 -9.43 -2.92
CA VAL A 37 -13.95 -8.52 -2.50
C VAL A 37 -14.32 -7.11 -2.93
N THR A 38 -14.41 -6.19 -1.96
CA THR A 38 -14.70 -4.77 -2.19
C THR A 38 -13.53 -3.93 -1.73
N VAL A 39 -13.07 -3.01 -2.56
CA VAL A 39 -12.06 -2.00 -2.24
C VAL A 39 -12.74 -0.65 -2.06
N LEU A 40 -12.53 0.01 -0.93
CA LEU A 40 -12.95 1.39 -0.68
C LEU A 40 -11.76 2.32 -0.87
N GLU A 41 -11.94 3.35 -1.70
CA GLU A 41 -10.92 4.38 -1.95
C GLU A 41 -11.53 5.76 -1.71
N GLN A 42 -10.91 6.56 -0.84
CA GLN A 42 -11.39 7.90 -0.52
C GLN A 42 -11.26 8.91 -1.67
N LEU A 43 -10.31 8.68 -2.58
CA LEU A 43 -10.06 9.56 -3.72
C LEU A 43 -10.90 9.15 -4.94
N PRO A 44 -11.08 10.05 -5.93
CA PRO A 44 -11.82 9.76 -7.15
C PRO A 44 -11.22 8.64 -8.01
N ARG A 45 -10.01 8.18 -7.71
CA ARG A 45 -9.32 7.10 -8.41
C ARG A 45 -8.31 6.40 -7.53
N VAL A 46 -8.15 5.10 -7.74
CA VAL A 46 -7.14 4.28 -7.08
C VAL A 46 -5.71 4.62 -7.51
N GLY A 47 -4.73 4.24 -6.70
CA GLY A 47 -3.31 4.24 -7.07
C GLY A 47 -2.64 5.61 -7.16
N LYS A 48 -3.24 6.68 -6.66
CA LYS A 48 -2.72 8.05 -6.82
C LYS A 48 -1.29 8.21 -6.30
N LYS A 49 -0.97 7.61 -5.15
CA LYS A 49 0.39 7.64 -4.60
C LYS A 49 1.35 6.77 -5.42
N LEU A 50 0.91 5.61 -5.91
CA LEU A 50 1.72 4.73 -6.76
C LEU A 50 2.20 5.48 -8.01
N LEU A 51 1.33 6.24 -8.66
CA LEU A 51 1.66 7.02 -9.85
C LEU A 51 2.74 8.09 -9.61
N ALA A 52 2.92 8.55 -8.37
CA ALA A 52 3.94 9.52 -7.99
C ALA A 52 5.29 8.89 -7.61
N THR A 53 5.35 7.57 -7.42
CA THR A 53 6.56 6.89 -6.97
C THR A 53 7.62 6.80 -8.07
N GLY A 54 8.89 6.76 -7.70
CA GLY A 54 10.00 6.65 -8.63
C GLY A 54 10.02 7.76 -9.70
N ASN A 55 9.57 8.98 -9.37
CA ASN A 55 9.37 10.08 -10.33
C ASN A 55 8.44 9.70 -11.49
N GLY A 56 7.33 9.03 -11.21
CA GLY A 56 6.37 8.56 -12.20
C GLY A 56 6.75 7.26 -12.91
N ARG A 57 7.87 6.62 -12.52
CA ARG A 57 8.31 5.35 -13.11
C ARG A 57 7.95 4.13 -12.27
N CYS A 58 7.60 4.30 -10.99
CA CYS A 58 7.39 3.25 -9.98
C CYS A 58 8.62 2.37 -9.78
N ASN A 59 9.51 2.75 -8.85
CA ASN A 59 10.50 1.82 -8.32
C ASN A 59 9.74 0.71 -7.56
N LEU A 60 9.55 -0.43 -8.22
CA LEU A 60 8.66 -1.49 -7.75
C LEU A 60 9.24 -2.22 -6.54
N THR A 61 10.52 -2.57 -6.63
CA THR A 61 11.30 -3.25 -5.59
C THR A 61 12.81 -3.06 -5.83
N ASN A 62 13.63 -3.69 -5.00
CA ASN A 62 15.07 -3.72 -5.19
C ASN A 62 15.58 -5.15 -5.05
N ARG A 63 16.42 -5.60 -5.98
CA ARG A 63 17.02 -6.95 -6.00
C ARG A 63 17.82 -7.25 -4.72
N ARG A 64 18.40 -6.22 -4.13
CA ARG A 64 19.26 -6.31 -2.93
C ARG A 64 18.46 -6.09 -1.65
N ALA A 65 17.13 -5.88 -1.72
CA ALA A 65 16.31 -5.63 -0.55
C ALA A 65 16.43 -6.78 0.46
N SER A 66 16.69 -6.43 1.69
CA SER A 66 16.87 -7.36 2.80
C SER A 66 16.17 -6.81 4.05
N PRO A 67 15.91 -7.63 5.06
CA PRO A 67 15.38 -7.13 6.33
C PRO A 67 16.26 -6.05 6.98
N ALA A 68 17.58 -6.07 6.74
CA ALA A 68 18.52 -5.08 7.29
C ALA A 68 18.26 -3.64 6.79
N ASP A 69 17.59 -3.48 5.64
CA ASP A 69 17.22 -2.17 5.10
C ASP A 69 16.05 -1.50 5.84
N TYR A 70 15.45 -2.20 6.80
CA TYR A 70 14.32 -1.70 7.61
C TYR A 70 14.73 -1.25 9.01
N PHE A 71 16.01 -0.94 9.21
CA PHE A 71 16.60 -0.41 10.46
C PHE A 71 16.02 -1.08 11.73
N GLU A 72 15.34 -0.32 12.60
CA GLU A 72 14.80 -0.84 13.87
C GLU A 72 13.65 -1.86 13.71
N ALA A 73 13.13 -2.06 12.50
CA ALA A 73 12.02 -2.98 12.23
C ALA A 73 12.47 -4.33 11.62
N VAL A 74 13.75 -4.68 11.69
CA VAL A 74 14.33 -5.89 11.05
C VAL A 74 13.57 -7.16 11.40
N ASP A 75 13.35 -7.42 12.68
CA ASP A 75 12.68 -8.65 13.13
C ASP A 75 11.18 -8.68 12.81
N PHE A 76 10.56 -7.50 12.72
CA PHE A 76 9.16 -7.37 12.31
C PHE A 76 8.98 -7.67 10.81
N VAL A 77 9.91 -7.22 9.98
CA VAL A 77 9.81 -7.35 8.51
C VAL A 77 10.31 -8.69 8.01
N ARG A 78 11.29 -9.30 8.68
CA ARG A 78 11.91 -10.55 8.28
C ARG A 78 10.92 -11.66 7.91
N PRO A 79 9.92 -12.02 8.73
CA PRO A 79 8.99 -13.09 8.39
C PRO A 79 8.17 -12.81 7.13
N ALA A 80 7.87 -11.53 6.87
CA ALA A 80 7.14 -11.13 5.65
C ALA A 80 8.02 -11.29 4.41
N MET A 81 9.28 -10.84 4.46
CA MET A 81 10.20 -10.94 3.32
C MET A 81 10.66 -12.37 3.04
N GLU A 82 10.79 -13.21 4.07
CA GLU A 82 11.08 -14.64 3.91
C GLU A 82 9.89 -15.38 3.27
N ARG A 83 8.67 -14.96 3.55
CA ARG A 83 7.45 -15.57 3.02
C ARG A 83 7.06 -15.05 1.63
N PHE A 84 7.44 -13.84 1.30
CA PHE A 84 7.17 -13.18 0.03
C PHE A 84 8.41 -12.38 -0.39
N SER A 85 9.26 -13.02 -1.17
CA SER A 85 10.56 -12.51 -1.59
C SER A 85 10.44 -11.48 -2.74
N VAL A 86 11.59 -10.92 -3.14
CA VAL A 86 11.67 -10.08 -4.35
C VAL A 86 11.28 -10.88 -5.59
N ASP A 87 11.69 -12.14 -5.68
CA ASP A 87 11.33 -12.99 -6.82
C ASP A 87 9.84 -13.31 -6.84
N ASP A 88 9.21 -13.53 -5.69
CA ASP A 88 7.75 -13.69 -5.58
C ASP A 88 7.02 -12.41 -6.01
N THR A 89 7.55 -11.25 -5.66
CA THR A 89 7.02 -9.95 -6.10
C THR A 89 7.06 -9.84 -7.63
N LEU A 90 8.18 -10.20 -8.25
CA LEU A 90 8.31 -10.16 -9.70
C LEU A 90 7.40 -11.19 -10.39
N ALA A 91 7.30 -12.40 -9.84
CA ALA A 91 6.40 -13.43 -10.33
C ALA A 91 4.92 -13.00 -10.23
N PHE A 92 4.53 -12.35 -9.12
CA PHE A 92 3.20 -11.79 -8.94
C PHE A 92 2.86 -10.80 -10.06
N PHE A 93 3.72 -9.83 -10.34
CA PHE A 93 3.47 -8.86 -11.39
C PHE A 93 3.56 -9.47 -12.80
N ALA A 94 4.50 -10.40 -13.03
CA ALA A 94 4.60 -11.13 -14.29
C ALA A 94 3.33 -11.95 -14.58
N SER A 95 2.67 -12.50 -13.55
CA SER A 95 1.39 -13.23 -13.71
C SER A 95 0.25 -12.35 -14.23
N MET A 96 0.39 -11.03 -14.13
CA MET A 96 -0.54 -10.03 -14.68
C MET A 96 -0.03 -9.39 -15.98
N GLY A 97 1.06 -9.93 -16.57
CA GLY A 97 1.64 -9.45 -17.81
C GLY A 97 2.56 -8.24 -17.66
N LEU A 98 2.91 -7.83 -16.43
CA LEU A 98 3.86 -6.75 -16.21
C LEU A 98 5.29 -7.28 -16.23
N LEU A 99 6.06 -6.87 -17.21
CA LEU A 99 7.50 -7.16 -17.30
C LEU A 99 8.29 -6.05 -16.62
N CYS A 100 9.33 -6.45 -15.89
CA CYS A 100 10.21 -5.55 -15.15
C CYS A 100 11.65 -5.69 -15.60
N GLU A 101 12.43 -4.64 -15.43
CA GLU A 101 13.88 -4.61 -15.65
C GLU A 101 14.62 -4.14 -14.40
N GLU A 102 15.82 -4.65 -14.19
CA GLU A 102 16.73 -4.20 -13.14
C GLU A 102 17.62 -3.08 -13.69
N GLU A 103 17.68 -1.97 -12.99
CA GLU A 103 18.60 -0.85 -13.21
C GLU A 103 19.74 -0.89 -12.18
N GLU A 104 20.60 0.12 -12.24
CA GLU A 104 21.72 0.30 -11.31
C GLU A 104 21.29 0.17 -9.84
N GLU A 105 22.18 -0.35 -9.00
CA GLU A 105 21.98 -0.58 -7.57
C GLU A 105 20.83 -1.55 -7.23
N GLY A 106 20.43 -2.39 -8.18
CA GLY A 106 19.39 -3.40 -8.00
C GLY A 106 17.97 -2.84 -8.02
N ARG A 107 17.76 -1.58 -8.40
CA ARG A 107 16.43 -0.98 -8.51
C ARG A 107 15.64 -1.63 -9.63
N ILE A 108 14.41 -2.00 -9.37
CA ILE A 108 13.54 -2.66 -10.34
C ILE A 108 12.38 -1.77 -10.74
N TYR A 109 12.23 -1.59 -12.03
CA TYR A 109 11.19 -0.78 -12.66
C TYR A 109 10.38 -1.60 -13.68
N PRO A 110 9.13 -1.21 -13.99
CA PRO A 110 8.45 -1.77 -15.15
C PRO A 110 9.23 -1.40 -16.42
N MET A 111 9.31 -2.32 -17.39
CA MET A 111 9.99 -2.08 -18.67
C MET A 111 9.44 -0.87 -19.43
N SER A 112 8.18 -0.54 -19.23
CA SER A 112 7.54 0.67 -19.77
C SER A 112 8.10 1.97 -19.18
N ARG A 113 8.80 1.90 -18.03
CA ARG A 113 9.26 3.04 -17.24
C ARG A 113 8.14 4.00 -16.82
N GLN A 114 6.92 3.48 -16.72
CA GLN A 114 5.74 4.25 -16.35
C GLN A 114 5.01 3.59 -15.18
N ALA A 115 4.79 4.34 -14.10
CA ALA A 115 4.03 3.88 -12.95
C ALA A 115 2.58 3.49 -13.31
N ALA A 116 2.04 4.07 -14.39
CA ALA A 116 0.72 3.74 -14.91
C ALA A 116 0.61 2.25 -15.28
N SER A 117 1.65 1.65 -15.87
CA SER A 117 1.62 0.22 -16.24
C SER A 117 1.49 -0.70 -15.03
N VAL A 118 2.11 -0.33 -13.90
CA VAL A 118 1.98 -1.08 -12.63
C VAL A 118 0.56 -0.96 -12.09
N LEU A 119 0.00 0.25 -12.12
CA LEU A 119 -1.38 0.49 -11.68
C LEU A 119 -2.38 -0.25 -12.57
N ASP A 120 -2.19 -0.21 -13.88
CA ASP A 120 -3.09 -0.86 -14.84
C ASP A 120 -3.06 -2.39 -14.69
N ALA A 121 -1.88 -2.99 -14.47
CA ALA A 121 -1.76 -4.41 -14.19
C ALA A 121 -2.62 -4.82 -12.97
N LEU A 122 -2.51 -4.08 -11.87
CA LEU A 122 -3.29 -4.35 -10.67
C LEU A 122 -4.80 -4.12 -10.88
N ARG A 123 -5.16 -2.98 -11.51
CA ARG A 123 -6.55 -2.59 -11.72
C ARG A 123 -7.28 -3.54 -12.67
N LEU A 124 -6.66 -3.87 -13.80
CA LEU A 124 -7.26 -4.76 -14.78
C LEU A 124 -7.40 -6.19 -14.26
N GLU A 125 -6.43 -6.65 -13.48
CA GLU A 125 -6.53 -7.96 -12.84
C GLU A 125 -7.62 -7.99 -11.76
N ALA A 126 -7.73 -6.95 -10.95
CA ALA A 126 -8.81 -6.81 -9.97
C ALA A 126 -10.19 -6.83 -10.66
N GLU A 127 -10.35 -6.10 -11.77
CA GLU A 127 -11.55 -6.09 -12.59
C GLU A 127 -11.86 -7.47 -13.17
N ARG A 128 -10.87 -8.14 -13.76
CA ARG A 128 -10.99 -9.51 -14.30
C ARG A 128 -11.42 -10.53 -13.25
N LEU A 129 -11.01 -10.32 -12.00
CA LEU A 129 -11.35 -11.17 -10.87
C LEU A 129 -12.72 -10.83 -10.26
N GLY A 130 -13.36 -9.75 -10.70
CA GLY A 130 -14.68 -9.31 -10.20
C GLY A 130 -14.58 -8.55 -8.87
N VAL A 131 -13.43 -7.96 -8.55
CA VAL A 131 -13.27 -7.07 -7.40
C VAL A 131 -14.09 -5.80 -7.63
N ILE A 132 -14.88 -5.41 -6.65
CA ILE A 132 -15.66 -4.17 -6.68
C ILE A 132 -14.79 -3.03 -6.13
N VAL A 133 -14.55 -2.00 -6.92
CA VAL A 133 -13.81 -0.81 -6.50
C VAL A 133 -14.76 0.36 -6.35
N GLN A 134 -14.89 0.90 -5.14
CA GLN A 134 -15.71 2.07 -4.82
C GLN A 134 -14.78 3.25 -4.51
N CYS A 135 -14.61 4.13 -5.48
CA CYS A 135 -13.94 5.42 -5.29
C CYS A 135 -14.87 6.45 -4.62
N ASP A 136 -14.31 7.60 -4.24
CA ASP A 136 -15.02 8.66 -3.51
C ASP A 136 -15.72 8.14 -2.23
N THR A 137 -15.15 7.08 -1.64
CA THR A 137 -15.72 6.39 -0.48
C THR A 137 -14.68 6.27 0.62
N GLN A 138 -14.73 7.20 1.56
CA GLN A 138 -13.87 7.18 2.75
C GLN A 138 -14.46 6.24 3.81
N ALA A 139 -13.63 5.37 4.38
CA ALA A 139 -13.98 4.64 5.59
C ALA A 139 -13.72 5.54 6.81
N GLU A 140 -14.79 6.08 7.39
CA GLU A 140 -14.74 6.97 8.55
C GLU A 140 -14.95 6.22 9.87
N ASP A 141 -15.70 5.11 9.80
CA ASP A 141 -16.04 4.29 10.95
C ASP A 141 -15.84 2.81 10.64
N LEU A 142 -15.29 2.08 11.59
CA LEU A 142 -15.07 0.64 11.53
C LEU A 142 -15.40 0.01 12.89
N GLN A 143 -16.45 -0.77 12.92
CA GLN A 143 -16.93 -1.41 14.13
C GLN A 143 -16.81 -2.93 14.03
N SER A 144 -16.40 -3.58 15.11
CA SER A 144 -16.55 -5.03 15.30
C SER A 144 -17.94 -5.33 15.84
N THR A 145 -18.73 -6.13 15.13
CA THR A 145 -20.18 -6.24 15.37
C THR A 145 -20.63 -7.56 16.01
N ALA A 146 -19.84 -8.61 15.93
CA ALA A 146 -20.26 -9.91 16.43
C ALA A 146 -19.10 -10.78 16.88
N PRO A 147 -19.37 -11.72 17.81
CA PRO A 147 -18.44 -12.81 18.11
C PRO A 147 -18.19 -13.66 16.86
N LYS A 148 -17.02 -14.27 16.79
CA LYS A 148 -16.59 -15.10 15.66
C LYS A 148 -17.64 -16.18 15.35
N GLY A 149 -18.14 -16.21 14.10
CA GLY A 149 -19.10 -17.19 13.62
C GLY A 149 -20.59 -16.80 13.69
N ALA A 150 -20.94 -15.61 14.20
CA ALA A 150 -22.33 -15.18 14.40
C ALA A 150 -22.86 -14.16 13.38
N GLY A 151 -22.12 -13.85 12.31
CA GLY A 151 -22.52 -12.87 11.27
C GLY A 151 -21.32 -12.13 10.70
N PRO A 152 -21.50 -11.03 9.97
CA PRO A 152 -20.40 -10.20 9.54
C PRO A 152 -19.67 -9.66 10.76
N PHE A 153 -18.32 -9.80 10.72
CA PHE A 153 -17.47 -9.38 11.83
C PHE A 153 -17.36 -7.88 11.98
N PHE A 154 -17.45 -7.20 10.83
CA PHE A 154 -17.20 -5.76 10.75
C PHE A 154 -18.36 -5.06 10.06
N ARG A 155 -18.53 -3.79 10.42
CA ARG A 155 -19.42 -2.86 9.73
C ARG A 155 -18.64 -1.57 9.49
N ILE A 156 -18.57 -1.17 8.23
CA ILE A 156 -17.89 0.03 7.78
C ILE A 156 -18.95 1.11 7.53
N ASN A 157 -18.73 2.31 8.05
CA ASN A 157 -19.64 3.46 7.93
C ASN A 157 -21.09 3.12 8.32
N GLY A 158 -21.27 2.23 9.29
CA GLY A 158 -22.59 1.81 9.76
C GLY A 158 -23.42 0.99 8.75
N ALA A 159 -23.01 0.89 7.49
CA ALA A 159 -23.80 0.33 6.40
C ALA A 159 -23.20 -0.92 5.75
N LEU A 160 -21.92 -0.91 5.42
CA LEU A 160 -21.26 -1.99 4.67
C LEU A 160 -20.80 -3.11 5.62
N PRO A 161 -21.41 -4.31 5.54
CA PRO A 161 -20.95 -5.45 6.33
C PRO A 161 -19.75 -6.14 5.67
N ALA A 162 -18.79 -6.63 6.47
CA ALA A 162 -17.69 -7.44 6.01
C ALA A 162 -17.36 -8.54 7.01
N ASP A 163 -17.00 -9.74 6.51
CA ASP A 163 -16.55 -10.84 7.36
C ASP A 163 -15.08 -10.70 7.73
N ALA A 164 -14.29 -9.99 6.89
CA ALA A 164 -12.93 -9.59 7.17
C ALA A 164 -12.64 -8.22 6.57
N VAL A 165 -11.65 -7.51 7.16
CA VAL A 165 -11.20 -6.20 6.69
C VAL A 165 -9.68 -6.19 6.58
N ILE A 166 -9.18 -5.66 5.46
CA ILE A 166 -7.76 -5.35 5.28
C ILE A 166 -7.62 -3.83 5.27
N LEU A 167 -6.87 -3.28 6.23
CA LEU A 167 -6.52 -1.87 6.27
C LEU A 167 -5.27 -1.62 5.43
N ALA A 168 -5.42 -0.95 4.29
CA ALA A 168 -4.36 -0.61 3.35
C ALA A 168 -4.32 0.90 3.04
N CYS A 169 -4.73 1.73 3.99
CA CYS A 169 -4.84 3.19 3.86
C CYS A 169 -3.48 3.90 3.70
N GLY A 170 -2.36 3.18 3.85
CA GLY A 170 -1.03 3.76 3.90
C GLY A 170 -0.75 4.47 5.23
N GLY A 171 0.37 5.18 5.30
CA GLY A 171 0.78 5.95 6.47
C GLY A 171 0.34 7.42 6.41
N LYS A 172 1.22 8.34 6.90
CA LYS A 172 0.94 9.79 6.99
C LYS A 172 1.88 10.63 6.14
N ALA A 173 2.69 10.01 5.30
CA ALA A 173 3.79 10.68 4.61
C ALA A 173 3.38 11.48 3.35
N SER A 174 2.16 11.36 2.87
CA SER A 174 1.74 12.00 1.60
C SER A 174 0.22 12.27 1.58
N PRO A 175 -0.27 13.22 2.38
CA PRO A 175 -1.70 13.50 2.48
C PRO A 175 -2.35 13.86 1.12
N GLN A 176 -1.64 14.60 0.27
CA GLN A 176 -2.11 14.99 -1.07
C GLN A 176 -2.32 13.79 -2.01
N HIS A 177 -1.79 12.62 -1.66
CA HIS A 177 -1.98 11.37 -2.40
C HIS A 177 -2.81 10.33 -1.61
N GLY A 178 -3.53 10.76 -0.57
CA GLY A 178 -4.39 9.90 0.23
C GLY A 178 -3.71 9.16 1.39
N SER A 179 -2.39 9.36 1.63
CA SER A 179 -1.71 8.82 2.81
C SER A 179 -1.67 9.89 3.91
N ASP A 180 -2.83 10.14 4.53
CA ASP A 180 -3.08 11.21 5.50
C ASP A 180 -3.09 10.73 6.96
N GLY A 181 -3.00 9.41 7.17
CA GLY A 181 -3.04 8.79 8.51
C GLY A 181 -4.44 8.45 9.00
N SER A 182 -5.48 8.58 8.18
CA SER A 182 -6.87 8.23 8.52
C SER A 182 -7.01 6.80 9.04
N GLY A 183 -6.28 5.83 8.47
CA GLY A 183 -6.30 4.43 8.91
C GLY A 183 -5.89 4.24 10.38
N TYR A 184 -5.07 5.11 10.96
CA TYR A 184 -4.71 5.03 12.38
C TYR A 184 -5.91 5.32 13.30
N GLY A 185 -6.85 6.16 12.85
CA GLY A 185 -8.10 6.41 13.56
C GLY A 185 -8.96 5.16 13.66
N LEU A 186 -9.07 4.42 12.56
CA LEU A 186 -9.83 3.16 12.50
C LEU A 186 -9.23 2.08 13.41
N LEU A 187 -7.90 1.97 13.46
CA LEU A 187 -7.22 1.05 14.38
C LEU A 187 -7.50 1.39 15.85
N ARG A 188 -7.41 2.67 16.22
CA ARG A 188 -7.70 3.13 17.60
C ARG A 188 -9.16 2.86 18.00
N ALA A 189 -10.10 3.03 17.07
CA ALA A 189 -11.52 2.72 17.32
C ALA A 189 -11.74 1.23 17.63
N LEU A 190 -10.89 0.36 17.08
CA LEU A 190 -10.86 -1.07 17.40
C LEU A 190 -9.97 -1.43 18.60
N HIS A 191 -9.48 -0.45 19.35
CA HIS A 191 -8.55 -0.63 20.48
C HIS A 191 -7.23 -1.31 20.10
N ILE A 192 -6.82 -1.21 18.83
CA ILE A 192 -5.52 -1.70 18.37
C ILE A 192 -4.48 -0.59 18.59
N PRO A 193 -3.43 -0.85 19.36
CA PRO A 193 -2.41 0.15 19.66
C PRO A 193 -1.66 0.56 18.38
N VAL A 194 -1.37 1.84 18.28
CA VAL A 194 -0.58 2.42 17.19
C VAL A 194 0.64 3.08 17.81
N THR A 195 1.82 2.70 17.37
CA THR A 195 3.08 3.33 17.79
C THR A 195 3.13 4.79 17.36
N GLU A 196 3.99 5.56 17.98
CA GLU A 196 4.20 6.95 17.56
C GLU A 196 4.71 7.02 16.12
N VAL A 197 4.20 7.98 15.36
CA VAL A 197 4.49 8.10 13.92
C VAL A 197 5.46 9.25 13.72
N PHE A 198 6.67 8.93 13.26
CA PHE A 198 7.72 9.89 12.94
C PHE A 198 7.95 10.00 11.44
N PRO A 199 8.35 11.17 10.93
CA PRO A 199 8.84 11.30 9.57
C PRO A 199 10.22 10.61 9.46
N SER A 200 10.39 9.74 8.46
CA SER A 200 11.65 9.04 8.19
C SER A 200 12.55 9.83 7.25
N LEU A 201 11.97 10.40 6.19
CA LEU A 201 12.67 11.26 5.24
C LEU A 201 12.06 12.66 5.32
N VAL A 202 12.92 13.65 5.61
CA VAL A 202 12.51 15.05 5.74
C VAL A 202 13.40 15.93 4.85
N GLN A 203 12.84 17.05 4.43
CA GLN A 203 13.60 18.09 3.74
C GLN A 203 14.43 18.88 4.76
N ILE A 204 15.67 19.14 4.41
CA ILE A 204 16.52 20.04 5.18
C ILE A 204 16.21 21.47 4.76
N THR A 205 15.80 22.30 5.69
CA THR A 205 15.62 23.75 5.45
C THR A 205 16.98 24.44 5.52
N THR A 206 17.33 25.18 4.48
CA THR A 206 18.59 25.92 4.39
C THR A 206 18.32 27.37 4.07
N GLU A 207 19.35 28.24 4.18
CA GLU A 207 19.26 29.61 3.71
C GLU A 207 18.99 29.66 2.19
N PRO A 208 17.84 30.23 1.74
CA PRO A 208 17.49 30.23 0.32
C PRO A 208 18.55 30.87 -0.58
N LYS A 209 19.28 31.87 -0.08
CA LYS A 209 20.33 32.58 -0.84
C LYS A 209 21.45 31.64 -1.28
N ARG A 210 21.81 30.64 -0.45
CA ARG A 210 22.92 29.71 -0.72
C ARG A 210 22.55 28.63 -1.75
N VAL A 211 21.30 28.22 -1.79
CA VAL A 211 20.85 27.08 -2.60
C VAL A 211 19.98 27.45 -3.80
N LYS A 212 19.63 28.73 -3.96
CA LYS A 212 18.76 29.18 -5.03
C LYS A 212 19.25 28.79 -6.44
N ALA A 213 20.58 28.85 -6.65
CA ALA A 213 21.19 28.47 -7.92
C ALA A 213 21.19 26.96 -8.18
N LEU A 214 20.97 26.13 -7.15
CA LEU A 214 20.99 24.67 -7.21
C LEU A 214 19.59 24.09 -7.39
N LYS A 215 18.56 24.91 -7.59
CA LYS A 215 17.18 24.47 -7.75
C LYS A 215 17.05 23.45 -8.89
N GLY A 216 16.55 22.25 -8.56
CA GLY A 216 16.37 21.16 -9.54
C GLY A 216 17.62 20.32 -9.81
N MET A 217 18.78 20.66 -9.24
CA MET A 217 19.99 19.86 -9.38
C MET A 217 19.92 18.62 -8.49
N ARG A 218 20.47 17.51 -9.00
CA ARG A 218 20.74 16.29 -8.23
C ARG A 218 22.23 16.13 -8.13
N VAL A 219 22.72 15.88 -6.91
CA VAL A 219 24.14 15.71 -6.64
C VAL A 219 24.35 14.49 -5.74
N HIS A 220 25.46 13.81 -5.91
CA HIS A 220 26.00 12.92 -4.90
C HIS A 220 26.84 13.76 -3.96
N ALA A 221 26.51 13.79 -2.69
CA ALA A 221 27.18 14.62 -1.71
C ALA A 221 27.29 13.89 -0.38
N GLU A 222 28.37 14.11 0.33
CA GLU A 222 28.51 13.78 1.73
C GLU A 222 28.03 14.96 2.56
N ILE A 223 27.13 14.69 3.52
CA ILE A 223 26.54 15.72 4.38
C ILE A 223 26.98 15.42 5.81
N SER A 224 27.66 16.39 6.43
CA SER A 224 27.99 16.36 7.84
C SER A 224 27.06 17.32 8.61
N LEU A 225 26.31 16.77 9.57
CA LEU A 225 25.41 17.53 10.43
C LEU A 225 25.98 17.57 11.85
N SER A 226 26.18 18.78 12.38
CA SER A 226 26.56 18.96 13.79
C SER A 226 25.30 19.22 14.61
N LEU A 227 25.08 18.40 15.66
CA LEU A 227 23.97 18.53 16.60
C LEU A 227 24.33 19.38 17.84
N ILE A 228 25.51 20.00 17.87
CA ILE A 228 26.02 20.74 19.03
C ILE A 228 25.25 22.06 19.26
N HIS A 229 24.44 22.52 18.30
CA HIS A 229 23.77 23.81 18.32
C HIS A 229 22.26 23.70 18.08
N ILE A 230 21.64 22.58 18.44
CA ILE A 230 20.19 22.41 18.46
C ILE A 230 19.68 22.53 19.89
#